data_ac04299208c4745905f2a06a7dafb298
#
_entry.id   ac04299208c4745905f2a06a7dafb298
#
_cell.length_a   1.000
_cell.length_b   1.000
_cell.length_c   1.000
_cell.angle_alpha   90.00
_cell.angle_beta   90.00
_cell.angle_gamma   90.00
#
_symmetry.space_group_name_H-M   'P 1'
#
loop_
_entity.id
_entity.type
_entity.pdbx_description
1 polymer ?
#
loop_
_entity_poly.entity_id
_entity_poly.type
_entity_poly.pdbx_seq_one_letter_code
_entity_poly.pdbx_strand_id
1 'polypeptide(L)'
;MKKYILLFTALCCFSCGNNPKDSKNKEKTEVANEDKQLNITFLLDLSDRIEPTKYPNKPEHYERDIAIVNEFVTIFKGQMKSLGVKKAKGKIRVLFSPTPQDDSINQIASELNINLADLQDDKKKKIYKEIQEIYPKNLNAIYERTLESKNYIGSDIWQFFKEDVRNFSVENDPIYRNILVVITDGYIYHEDTKFKEGNRMSYILPQTAKSLGLTKSDWKEKMDKMDFGLIAPCKDLDNLEVLVLEVNPTKNNPPYEGDILNKVLKKWFHEMGIKHSEIYKTDIPDKTKTNIHNFLKRYEDETTER
;
A
#
# COMPACT_ATOMS: atom_id res chain seq x y z
N MET A 1 71.67 63.79 21.67
CA MET A 1 71.98 63.23 22.98
C MET A 1 70.76 62.48 23.53
N LYS A 2 71.03 61.25 23.99
CA LYS A 2 70.17 60.37 24.80
C LYS A 2 68.74 59.98 24.19
N LYS A 3 68.62 58.89 23.56
CA LYS A 3 68.14 57.49 23.87
C LYS A 3 67.15 57.47 25.09
N TYR A 4 65.93 57.00 24.81
CA TYR A 4 65.21 56.04 25.65
C TYR A 4 64.32 55.17 24.79
N ILE A 5 64.53 53.88 24.91
CA ILE A 5 63.78 52.80 24.35
C ILE A 5 62.66 52.53 25.31
N LEU A 6 61.41 52.48 24.87
CA LEU A 6 60.31 51.85 25.61
C LEU A 6 59.59 50.84 24.76
N LEU A 7 59.73 49.62 25.24
CA LEU A 7 59.14 48.41 24.71
C LEU A 7 57.66 48.42 25.11
N PHE A 8 56.77 48.39 24.13
CA PHE A 8 55.35 48.16 24.42
C PHE A 8 54.87 46.92 23.68
N THR A 9 54.54 45.90 24.46
CA THR A 9 53.98 44.62 24.07
C THR A 9 52.58 44.82 23.46
N ALA A 10 52.44 44.44 22.19
CA ALA A 10 51.15 44.45 21.51
C ALA A 10 50.39 43.18 21.86
N LEU A 11 49.22 43.38 22.47
CA LEU A 11 48.22 42.38 22.77
C LEU A 11 47.30 42.27 21.52
N CYS A 12 47.43 41.22 20.74
CA CYS A 12 46.55 40.94 19.59
C CYS A 12 45.21 40.40 20.08
N CYS A 13 44.20 41.21 20.06
CA CYS A 13 42.81 40.76 20.15
C CYS A 13 42.33 40.33 18.78
N PHE A 14 42.23 39.03 18.56
CA PHE A 14 41.50 38.47 17.39
C PHE A 14 40.02 38.64 17.67
N SER A 15 39.40 39.62 17.02
CA SER A 15 37.95 39.73 16.91
C SER A 15 37.52 38.92 15.67
N CYS A 16 37.02 37.70 15.87
CA CYS A 16 36.28 36.98 14.85
C CYS A 16 34.92 37.61 14.70
N GLY A 17 34.72 38.36 13.62
CA GLY A 17 33.40 38.76 13.14
C GLY A 17 32.69 37.57 12.51
N ASN A 18 31.75 36.97 13.20
CA ASN A 18 30.82 36.01 12.63
C ASN A 18 29.66 36.79 11.97
N ASN A 19 29.64 36.81 10.66
CA ASN A 19 28.43 37.07 9.89
C ASN A 19 27.46 35.93 10.08
N PRO A 20 26.24 36.11 10.56
CA PRO A 20 25.22 35.09 10.49
C PRO A 20 24.71 35.01 9.04
N LYS A 21 25.23 34.06 8.27
CA LYS A 21 24.49 33.56 7.11
C LYS A 21 23.25 32.83 7.65
N ASP A 22 22.09 33.41 7.42
CA ASP A 22 20.80 32.77 7.54
C ASP A 22 20.73 31.53 6.64
N SER A 23 21.23 30.40 7.11
CA SER A 23 20.85 29.09 6.64
C SER A 23 19.63 28.68 7.45
N LYS A 24 18.44 28.98 6.94
CA LYS A 24 17.23 28.27 7.34
C LYS A 24 17.36 26.81 6.90
N ASN A 25 18.16 26.03 7.63
CA ASN A 25 18.00 24.61 7.68
C ASN A 25 16.67 24.37 8.40
N LYS A 26 15.62 24.10 7.63
CA LYS A 26 14.47 23.39 8.14
C LYS A 26 14.98 22.00 8.50
N GLU A 27 15.36 21.77 9.75
CA GLU A 27 15.41 20.44 10.32
C GLU A 27 14.05 19.80 10.05
N LYS A 28 14.00 18.87 9.11
CA LYS A 28 12.92 17.90 9.03
C LYS A 28 13.06 17.09 10.31
N THR A 29 12.27 17.41 11.30
CA THR A 29 12.11 16.58 12.49
C THR A 29 11.57 15.25 11.98
N GLU A 30 12.39 14.20 11.93
CA GLU A 30 11.94 12.85 11.67
C GLU A 30 11.03 12.47 12.83
N VAL A 31 9.74 12.36 12.54
CA VAL A 31 8.73 11.91 13.51
C VAL A 31 9.01 10.42 13.73
N ALA A 32 9.22 10.03 14.98
CA ALA A 32 9.39 8.63 15.33
C ALA A 32 8.19 7.82 14.79
N ASN A 33 8.43 6.60 14.31
CA ASN A 33 7.43 5.80 13.62
C ASN A 33 6.18 5.49 14.47
N GLU A 34 6.35 5.39 15.79
CA GLU A 34 5.25 5.17 16.74
C GLU A 34 4.23 6.33 16.78
N ASP A 35 4.64 7.55 16.38
CA ASP A 35 3.78 8.73 16.34
C ASP A 35 3.13 8.99 14.97
N LYS A 36 3.52 8.23 13.91
CA LYS A 36 2.96 8.43 12.57
C LYS A 36 1.49 8.04 12.51
N GLN A 37 0.72 8.84 11.81
CA GLN A 37 -0.70 8.59 11.54
C GLN A 37 -0.84 7.54 10.42
N LEU A 38 -1.64 6.51 10.60
CA LEU A 38 -1.89 5.54 9.54
C LEU A 38 -2.77 6.15 8.44
N ASN A 39 -2.32 6.05 7.20
CA ASN A 39 -3.09 6.31 5.99
C ASN A 39 -3.23 4.98 5.23
N ILE A 40 -4.34 4.28 5.44
CA ILE A 40 -4.57 2.94 4.90
C ILE A 40 -5.58 3.01 3.77
N THR A 41 -5.18 2.53 2.61
CA THR A 41 -6.08 2.35 1.45
C THR A 41 -6.18 0.87 1.13
N PHE A 42 -7.39 0.34 1.08
CA PHE A 42 -7.67 -0.99 0.53
C PHE A 42 -8.06 -0.85 -0.93
N LEU A 43 -7.40 -1.61 -1.79
CA LEU A 43 -7.82 -1.83 -3.16
C LEU A 43 -8.33 -3.27 -3.25
N LEU A 44 -9.65 -3.42 -3.32
CA LEU A 44 -10.32 -4.71 -3.34
C LEU A 44 -10.64 -5.12 -4.78
N ASP A 45 -10.27 -6.34 -5.11
CA ASP A 45 -10.56 -6.97 -6.38
C ASP A 45 -11.93 -7.66 -6.33
N LEU A 46 -12.92 -7.07 -7.01
CA LEU A 46 -14.28 -7.60 -7.16
C LEU A 46 -14.46 -8.42 -8.45
N SER A 47 -13.38 -8.98 -9.00
CA SER A 47 -13.46 -9.91 -10.13
C SER A 47 -14.14 -11.23 -9.73
N ASP A 48 -14.36 -12.12 -10.69
CA ASP A 48 -14.98 -13.41 -10.45
C ASP A 48 -14.19 -14.36 -9.52
N ARG A 49 -13.00 -13.94 -9.05
CA ARG A 49 -12.24 -14.67 -8.02
C ARG A 49 -13.04 -14.92 -6.74
N ILE A 50 -14.03 -14.04 -6.45
CA ILE A 50 -14.89 -14.14 -5.26
C ILE A 50 -16.09 -15.08 -5.45
N GLU A 51 -16.34 -15.61 -6.65
CA GLU A 51 -17.48 -16.49 -6.96
C GLU A 51 -17.27 -17.87 -6.35
N PRO A 52 -18.06 -18.30 -5.34
CA PRO A 52 -17.82 -19.55 -4.62
C PRO A 52 -18.00 -20.79 -5.46
N THR A 53 -18.82 -20.72 -6.52
CA THR A 53 -19.04 -21.87 -7.42
C THR A 53 -17.89 -22.09 -8.40
N LYS A 54 -17.15 -21.03 -8.76
CA LYS A 54 -15.95 -21.11 -9.62
C LYS A 54 -14.69 -21.40 -8.82
N TYR A 55 -14.54 -20.74 -7.69
CA TYR A 55 -13.34 -20.78 -6.85
C TYR A 55 -13.69 -21.13 -5.40
N PRO A 56 -14.16 -22.37 -5.13
CA PRO A 56 -14.56 -22.77 -3.79
C PRO A 56 -13.39 -22.75 -2.82
N ASN A 57 -13.59 -22.12 -1.68
CA ASN A 57 -12.63 -22.04 -0.59
C ASN A 57 -13.37 -22.09 0.77
N LYS A 58 -12.66 -22.35 1.88
CA LYS A 58 -13.22 -22.31 3.23
C LYS A 58 -12.19 -21.67 4.18
N PRO A 59 -12.45 -20.47 4.75
CA PRO A 59 -13.61 -19.59 4.44
C PRO A 59 -13.63 -19.16 2.96
N GLU A 60 -14.78 -18.71 2.46
CA GLU A 60 -14.91 -18.18 1.10
C GLU A 60 -14.00 -16.96 0.90
N HIS A 61 -13.60 -16.66 -0.34
CA HIS A 61 -12.64 -15.59 -0.63
C HIS A 61 -13.12 -14.23 -0.09
N TYR A 62 -14.41 -13.87 -0.29
CA TYR A 62 -14.96 -12.63 0.22
C TYR A 62 -14.99 -12.57 1.78
N GLU A 63 -15.22 -13.70 2.45
CA GLU A 63 -15.16 -13.76 3.93
C GLU A 63 -13.76 -13.50 4.44
N ARG A 64 -12.76 -14.00 3.72
CA ARG A 64 -11.34 -13.76 4.01
C ARG A 64 -10.95 -12.32 3.82
N ASP A 65 -11.40 -11.69 2.72
CA ASP A 65 -11.18 -10.28 2.44
C ASP A 65 -11.73 -9.40 3.57
N ILE A 66 -12.96 -9.67 4.01
CA ILE A 66 -13.58 -8.97 5.14
C ILE A 66 -12.77 -9.16 6.43
N ALA A 67 -12.31 -10.36 6.70
CA ALA A 67 -11.49 -10.65 7.89
C ALA A 67 -10.15 -9.90 7.85
N ILE A 68 -9.50 -9.82 6.69
CA ILE A 68 -8.26 -9.06 6.46
C ILE A 68 -8.50 -7.57 6.74
N VAL A 69 -9.52 -6.97 6.12
CA VAL A 69 -9.84 -5.56 6.33
C VAL A 69 -10.14 -5.29 7.80
N ASN A 70 -10.89 -6.17 8.46
CA ASN A 70 -11.24 -6.03 9.88
C ASN A 70 -10.01 -6.10 10.82
N GLU A 71 -8.97 -6.85 10.47
CA GLU A 71 -7.70 -6.85 11.22
C GLU A 71 -7.04 -5.47 11.16
N PHE A 72 -6.97 -4.84 9.98
CA PHE A 72 -6.47 -3.47 9.84
C PHE A 72 -7.35 -2.43 10.54
N VAL A 73 -8.67 -2.59 10.52
CA VAL A 73 -9.60 -1.74 11.28
C VAL A 73 -9.32 -1.83 12.78
N THR A 74 -8.99 -3.02 13.27
CA THR A 74 -8.59 -3.23 14.68
C THR A 74 -7.29 -2.48 15.01
N ILE A 75 -6.30 -2.55 14.13
CA ILE A 75 -5.02 -1.84 14.26
C ILE A 75 -5.25 -0.31 14.22
N PHE A 76 -6.03 0.17 13.26
CA PHE A 76 -6.39 1.59 13.13
C PHE A 76 -7.10 2.12 14.38
N LYS A 77 -8.08 1.37 14.90
CA LYS A 77 -8.77 1.69 16.16
C LYS A 77 -7.81 1.68 17.35
N GLY A 78 -6.85 0.76 17.38
CA GLY A 78 -5.78 0.72 18.37
C GLY A 78 -4.96 2.00 18.37
N GLN A 79 -4.58 2.49 17.19
CA GLN A 79 -3.86 3.75 17.05
C GLN A 79 -4.72 4.96 17.48
N MET A 80 -6.01 5.00 17.13
CA MET A 80 -6.92 6.05 17.63
C MET A 80 -6.94 6.10 19.16
N LYS A 81 -6.91 4.92 19.82
CA LYS A 81 -6.87 4.81 21.28
C LYS A 81 -5.56 5.33 21.84
N SER A 82 -4.43 4.96 21.27
CA SER A 82 -3.10 5.37 21.70
C SER A 82 -2.89 6.87 21.58
N LEU A 83 -3.22 7.46 20.45
CA LEU A 83 -3.05 8.89 20.18
C LEU A 83 -4.09 9.76 20.89
N GLY A 84 -5.26 9.20 21.20
CA GLY A 84 -6.40 9.94 21.72
C GLY A 84 -7.10 10.79 20.65
N VAL A 85 -8.34 11.21 20.97
CA VAL A 85 -9.27 11.85 20.01
C VAL A 85 -8.68 13.10 19.35
N LYS A 86 -8.02 13.96 20.12
CA LYS A 86 -7.49 15.23 19.58
C LYS A 86 -6.35 15.04 18.61
N LYS A 87 -5.46 14.07 18.87
CA LYS A 87 -4.24 13.83 18.06
C LYS A 87 -4.49 12.87 16.89
N ALA A 88 -5.52 12.03 16.96
CA ALA A 88 -5.83 11.08 15.89
C ALA A 88 -6.24 11.80 14.61
N LYS A 89 -5.46 11.62 13.54
CA LYS A 89 -5.64 12.17 12.19
C LYS A 89 -5.59 11.11 11.11
N GLY A 90 -5.51 9.83 11.48
CA GLY A 90 -5.40 8.71 10.55
C GLY A 90 -6.51 8.69 9.50
N LYS A 91 -6.24 8.01 8.40
CA LYS A 91 -7.17 7.84 7.27
C LYS A 91 -7.28 6.35 6.95
N ILE A 92 -8.48 5.90 6.63
CA ILE A 92 -8.73 4.52 6.22
C ILE A 92 -9.87 4.52 5.20
N ARG A 93 -9.69 3.80 4.07
CA ARG A 93 -10.64 3.80 2.97
C ARG A 93 -10.63 2.50 2.18
N VAL A 94 -11.74 2.26 1.47
CA VAL A 94 -11.91 1.12 0.56
C VAL A 94 -12.18 1.65 -0.84
N LEU A 95 -11.44 1.13 -1.82
CA LEU A 95 -11.52 1.49 -3.23
C LEU A 95 -11.60 0.23 -4.10
N PHE A 96 -12.07 0.42 -5.32
CA PHE A 96 -12.14 -0.60 -6.37
C PHE A 96 -11.57 -0.03 -7.67
N SER A 97 -10.97 -0.89 -8.47
CA SER A 97 -10.52 -0.52 -9.82
C SER A 97 -10.74 -1.72 -10.77
N PRO A 98 -11.61 -1.56 -11.77
CA PRO A 98 -12.41 -0.37 -12.08
C PRO A 98 -13.49 -0.08 -11.02
N THR A 99 -14.01 1.15 -11.04
CA THR A 99 -15.16 1.52 -10.18
C THR A 99 -16.38 0.70 -10.55
N PRO A 100 -17.08 0.06 -9.59
CA PRO A 100 -18.31 -0.68 -9.84
C PRO A 100 -19.37 0.16 -10.56
N GLN A 101 -20.09 -0.45 -11.52
CA GLN A 101 -21.19 0.21 -12.22
C GLN A 101 -22.45 0.35 -11.35
N ASP A 102 -22.58 -0.40 -10.26
CA ASP A 102 -23.68 -0.31 -9.31
C ASP A 102 -23.43 0.86 -8.34
N ASP A 103 -24.18 1.93 -8.52
CA ASP A 103 -24.10 3.14 -7.68
C ASP A 103 -24.34 2.83 -6.20
N SER A 104 -25.10 1.79 -5.86
CA SER A 104 -25.32 1.42 -4.47
C SER A 104 -24.07 0.83 -3.82
N ILE A 105 -23.23 0.10 -4.57
CA ILE A 105 -21.92 -0.35 -4.10
C ILE A 105 -21.02 0.86 -3.82
N ASN A 106 -21.01 1.85 -4.73
CA ASN A 106 -20.20 3.06 -4.58
C ASN A 106 -20.68 3.91 -3.38
N GLN A 107 -21.99 3.98 -3.16
CA GLN A 107 -22.54 4.67 -1.99
C GLN A 107 -22.11 3.99 -0.70
N ILE A 108 -22.24 2.66 -0.59
CA ILE A 108 -21.83 1.91 0.60
C ILE A 108 -20.30 2.07 0.82
N ALA A 109 -19.51 1.98 -0.25
CA ALA A 109 -18.07 2.17 -0.17
C ALA A 109 -17.67 3.56 0.34
N SER A 110 -18.44 4.60 0.00
CA SER A 110 -18.21 5.95 0.49
C SER A 110 -18.29 6.08 2.01
N GLU A 111 -19.12 5.26 2.67
CA GLU A 111 -19.22 5.20 4.12
C GLU A 111 -17.98 4.58 4.81
N LEU A 112 -17.18 3.85 4.03
CA LEU A 112 -15.90 3.27 4.46
C LEU A 112 -14.72 4.23 4.26
N ASN A 113 -14.95 5.46 3.78
CA ASN A 113 -13.94 6.49 3.63
C ASN A 113 -13.90 7.39 4.86
N ILE A 114 -12.99 7.11 5.77
CA ILE A 114 -12.83 7.84 7.03
C ILE A 114 -11.53 8.64 7.00
N ASN A 115 -11.64 9.96 7.13
CA ASN A 115 -10.51 10.87 7.33
C ASN A 115 -10.67 11.57 8.69
N LEU A 116 -9.93 11.11 9.69
CA LEU A 116 -10.03 11.68 11.04
C LEU A 116 -9.52 13.11 11.13
N ALA A 117 -8.66 13.55 10.20
CA ALA A 117 -8.16 14.92 10.18
C ALA A 117 -9.28 15.95 9.95
N ASP A 118 -10.33 15.57 9.21
CA ASP A 118 -11.46 16.43 8.84
C ASP A 118 -12.62 16.37 9.86
N LEU A 119 -12.51 15.53 10.89
CA LEU A 119 -13.60 15.30 11.83
C LEU A 119 -13.41 16.06 13.14
N GLN A 120 -14.52 16.55 13.70
CA GLN A 120 -14.59 17.07 15.05
C GLN A 120 -14.52 15.93 16.08
N ASP A 121 -14.16 16.27 17.33
CA ASP A 121 -13.88 15.30 18.40
C ASP A 121 -15.06 14.38 18.72
N ASP A 122 -16.30 14.86 18.63
CA ASP A 122 -17.53 14.08 18.86
C ASP A 122 -17.71 13.02 17.75
N LYS A 123 -17.48 13.40 16.50
CA LYS A 123 -17.52 12.49 15.36
C LYS A 123 -16.41 11.44 15.42
N LYS A 124 -15.19 11.83 15.82
CA LYS A 124 -14.10 10.88 16.05
C LYS A 124 -14.44 9.86 17.13
N LYS A 125 -15.07 10.29 18.24
CA LYS A 125 -15.54 9.39 19.30
C LYS A 125 -16.61 8.42 18.78
N LYS A 126 -17.51 8.87 17.90
CA LYS A 126 -18.50 8.03 17.26
C LYS A 126 -17.82 6.97 16.39
N ILE A 127 -16.91 7.38 15.49
CA ILE A 127 -16.12 6.46 14.65
C ILE A 127 -15.39 5.42 15.51
N TYR A 128 -14.71 5.85 16.57
CA TYR A 128 -14.01 4.93 17.47
C TYR A 128 -14.91 3.82 18.03
N LYS A 129 -16.17 4.13 18.33
CA LYS A 129 -17.15 3.15 18.85
C LYS A 129 -17.63 2.20 17.75
N GLU A 130 -17.92 2.72 16.57
CA GLU A 130 -18.71 2.05 15.54
C GLU A 130 -17.89 1.42 14.41
N ILE A 131 -16.62 1.79 14.23
CA ILE A 131 -15.82 1.41 13.06
C ILE A 131 -15.72 -0.13 12.88
N GLN A 132 -15.59 -0.90 13.96
CA GLN A 132 -15.52 -2.37 13.90
C GLN A 132 -16.84 -3.05 13.54
N GLU A 133 -17.95 -2.32 13.58
CA GLU A 133 -19.25 -2.81 13.14
C GLU A 133 -19.56 -2.34 11.72
N ILE A 134 -19.25 -1.07 11.41
CA ILE A 134 -19.52 -0.45 10.11
C ILE A 134 -18.76 -1.20 8.99
N TYR A 135 -17.46 -1.47 9.18
CA TYR A 135 -16.64 -2.06 8.11
C TYR A 135 -17.11 -3.45 7.69
N PRO A 136 -17.23 -4.45 8.58
CA PRO A 136 -17.72 -5.78 8.17
C PRO A 136 -19.12 -5.75 7.59
N LYS A 137 -20.03 -4.95 8.15
CA LYS A 137 -21.40 -4.82 7.66
C LYS A 137 -21.45 -4.29 6.23
N ASN A 138 -20.74 -3.20 5.97
CA ASN A 138 -20.76 -2.57 4.65
C ASN A 138 -20.01 -3.41 3.61
N LEU A 139 -18.91 -4.06 3.99
CA LEU A 139 -18.20 -4.99 3.10
C LEU A 139 -19.06 -6.20 2.74
N ASN A 140 -19.76 -6.81 3.70
CA ASN A 140 -20.72 -7.88 3.42
C ASN A 140 -21.75 -7.43 2.39
N ALA A 141 -22.35 -6.26 2.57
CA ALA A 141 -23.34 -5.73 1.63
C ALA A 141 -22.77 -5.48 0.23
N ILE A 142 -21.51 -5.05 0.12
CA ILE A 142 -20.81 -4.88 -1.17
C ILE A 142 -20.62 -6.24 -1.84
N TYR A 143 -20.09 -7.23 -1.13
CA TYR A 143 -19.84 -8.56 -1.68
C TYR A 143 -21.14 -9.29 -2.06
N GLU A 144 -22.17 -9.25 -1.22
CA GLU A 144 -23.50 -9.80 -1.51
C GLU A 144 -24.06 -9.24 -2.82
N ARG A 145 -24.06 -7.91 -3.00
CA ARG A 145 -24.51 -7.27 -4.24
C ARG A 145 -23.69 -7.67 -5.45
N THR A 146 -22.38 -7.77 -5.31
CA THR A 146 -21.49 -8.19 -6.40
C THR A 146 -21.77 -9.62 -6.81
N LEU A 147 -21.96 -10.53 -5.85
CA LEU A 147 -22.30 -11.94 -6.08
C LEU A 147 -23.68 -12.13 -6.68
N GLU A 148 -24.69 -11.35 -6.24
CA GLU A 148 -26.04 -11.39 -6.78
C GLU A 148 -26.09 -10.90 -8.23
N SER A 149 -25.40 -9.80 -8.54
CA SER A 149 -25.36 -9.23 -9.89
C SER A 149 -24.61 -10.10 -10.89
N LYS A 150 -23.61 -10.87 -10.42
CA LYS A 150 -22.66 -11.64 -11.24
C LYS A 150 -21.98 -10.80 -12.32
N ASN A 151 -21.92 -9.49 -12.13
CA ASN A 151 -21.29 -8.57 -13.06
C ASN A 151 -19.83 -8.34 -12.62
N TYR A 152 -18.94 -9.24 -13.05
CA TYR A 152 -17.51 -9.19 -12.73
C TYR A 152 -16.77 -8.46 -13.85
N ILE A 153 -16.38 -7.22 -13.60
CA ILE A 153 -15.77 -6.32 -14.60
C ILE A 153 -14.24 -6.44 -14.69
N GLY A 154 -13.63 -7.42 -14.00
CA GLY A 154 -12.20 -7.62 -13.96
C GLY A 154 -11.51 -6.84 -12.82
N SER A 155 -10.20 -6.78 -12.87
CA SER A 155 -9.36 -6.11 -11.87
C SER A 155 -8.32 -5.24 -12.56
N ASP A 156 -8.50 -3.92 -12.51
CA ASP A 156 -7.62 -2.94 -13.16
C ASP A 156 -6.67 -2.26 -12.18
N ILE A 157 -5.93 -3.07 -11.45
CA ILE A 157 -4.90 -2.59 -10.52
C ILE A 157 -3.86 -1.72 -11.25
N TRP A 158 -3.59 -2.02 -12.54
CA TRP A 158 -2.63 -1.24 -13.33
C TRP A 158 -3.10 0.21 -13.52
N GLN A 159 -4.37 0.41 -13.87
CA GLN A 159 -4.97 1.74 -14.04
C GLN A 159 -4.98 2.52 -12.72
N PHE A 160 -5.27 1.84 -11.61
CA PHE A 160 -5.20 2.46 -10.28
C PHE A 160 -3.81 3.05 -10.01
N PHE A 161 -2.74 2.31 -10.28
CA PHE A 161 -1.37 2.82 -10.12
C PHE A 161 -1.04 3.95 -11.10
N LYS A 162 -1.66 3.98 -12.27
CA LYS A 162 -1.46 5.02 -13.27
C LYS A 162 -2.10 6.36 -12.88
N GLU A 163 -3.33 6.32 -12.39
CA GLU A 163 -4.15 7.53 -12.26
C GLU A 163 -4.47 7.90 -10.80
N ASP A 164 -4.69 6.90 -9.93
CA ASP A 164 -5.36 7.10 -8.66
C ASP A 164 -4.46 6.97 -7.43
N VAL A 165 -3.41 6.18 -7.50
CA VAL A 165 -2.58 5.83 -6.34
C VAL A 165 -2.05 7.04 -5.58
N ARG A 166 -1.62 8.09 -6.30
CA ARG A 166 -1.11 9.31 -5.66
C ARG A 166 -2.19 10.11 -4.94
N ASN A 167 -3.38 10.13 -5.51
CA ASN A 167 -4.50 10.91 -4.99
C ASN A 167 -5.15 10.26 -3.77
N PHE A 168 -5.17 8.94 -3.74
CA PHE A 168 -5.91 8.20 -2.72
C PHE A 168 -5.03 7.49 -1.70
N SER A 169 -3.79 7.13 -2.04
CA SER A 169 -2.95 6.31 -1.16
C SER A 169 -1.73 7.03 -0.61
N VAL A 170 -1.39 8.22 -1.15
CA VAL A 170 -0.18 8.94 -0.76
C VAL A 170 -0.51 10.28 -0.12
N GLU A 171 -0.16 10.44 1.15
CA GLU A 171 -0.09 11.72 1.86
C GLU A 171 1.36 12.19 1.89
N ASN A 172 1.59 13.43 1.47
CA ASN A 172 2.94 14.02 1.42
C ASN A 172 3.40 14.56 2.76
N ASP A 173 2.49 14.74 3.71
CA ASP A 173 2.85 15.16 5.07
C ASP A 173 3.58 14.00 5.77
N PRO A 174 4.81 14.20 6.26
CA PRO A 174 5.62 13.16 6.88
C PRO A 174 5.04 12.56 8.17
N ILE A 175 3.99 13.16 8.72
CA ILE A 175 3.25 12.56 9.84
C ILE A 175 2.49 11.31 9.44
N TYR A 176 2.25 11.07 8.13
CA TYR A 176 1.53 9.90 7.67
C TYR A 176 2.47 8.75 7.28
N ARG A 177 2.04 7.54 7.60
CA ARG A 177 2.55 6.28 7.08
C ARG A 177 1.54 5.79 6.03
N ASN A 178 1.94 5.79 4.77
CA ASN A 178 1.08 5.45 3.65
C ASN A 178 1.13 3.94 3.36
N ILE A 179 0.01 3.25 3.48
CA ILE A 179 -0.11 1.81 3.28
C ILE A 179 -1.22 1.53 2.28
N LEU A 180 -0.87 0.89 1.16
CA LEU A 180 -1.81 0.33 0.20
C LEU A 180 -1.89 -1.18 0.40
N VAL A 181 -3.07 -1.67 0.75
CA VAL A 181 -3.38 -3.09 0.87
C VAL A 181 -4.18 -3.53 -0.35
N VAL A 182 -3.58 -4.34 -1.20
CA VAL A 182 -4.23 -4.89 -2.40
C VAL A 182 -4.68 -6.32 -2.09
N ILE A 183 -5.97 -6.59 -2.18
CA ILE A 183 -6.52 -7.93 -1.95
C ILE A 183 -7.00 -8.48 -3.29
N THR A 184 -6.25 -9.44 -3.86
CA THR A 184 -6.43 -9.96 -5.22
C THR A 184 -5.83 -11.36 -5.33
N ASP A 185 -6.25 -12.14 -6.32
CA ASP A 185 -5.60 -13.41 -6.67
C ASP A 185 -4.25 -13.23 -7.39
N GLY A 186 -3.89 -11.99 -7.71
CA GLY A 186 -2.63 -11.62 -8.34
C GLY A 186 -2.67 -11.48 -9.85
N TYR A 187 -3.81 -11.74 -10.48
CA TYR A 187 -4.02 -11.44 -11.88
C TYR A 187 -4.56 -10.03 -12.07
N ILE A 188 -4.12 -9.37 -13.12
CA ILE A 188 -4.48 -7.99 -13.44
C ILE A 188 -4.98 -7.97 -14.87
N TYR A 189 -6.23 -7.58 -15.07
CA TYR A 189 -6.82 -7.52 -16.40
C TYR A 189 -8.03 -6.59 -16.45
N HIS A 190 -7.99 -5.70 -17.43
CA HIS A 190 -9.15 -4.97 -17.90
C HIS A 190 -9.02 -4.73 -19.40
N GLU A 191 -10.13 -4.85 -20.14
CA GLU A 191 -10.09 -4.82 -21.62
C GLU A 191 -9.60 -3.45 -22.14
N ASP A 192 -10.08 -2.36 -21.55
CA ASP A 192 -9.80 -0.99 -22.02
C ASP A 192 -8.35 -0.54 -21.74
N THR A 193 -7.66 -1.19 -20.80
CA THR A 193 -6.28 -0.84 -20.42
C THR A 193 -5.25 -1.86 -20.87
N LYS A 194 -5.69 -2.86 -21.61
CA LYS A 194 -4.84 -3.96 -22.09
C LYS A 194 -3.93 -3.53 -23.24
N PHE A 195 -2.62 -3.47 -22.99
CA PHE A 195 -1.62 -3.22 -24.04
C PHE A 195 -0.26 -3.85 -23.71
N LYS A 196 0.64 -3.84 -24.68
CA LYS A 196 2.00 -4.39 -24.58
C LYS A 196 3.02 -3.42 -25.18
N GLU A 197 4.20 -3.40 -24.54
CA GLU A 197 5.39 -2.74 -25.05
C GLU A 197 6.55 -3.75 -25.02
N GLY A 198 6.86 -4.34 -26.18
CA GLY A 198 7.81 -5.45 -26.24
C GLY A 198 7.37 -6.64 -25.39
N ASN A 199 8.16 -7.01 -24.39
CA ASN A 199 7.86 -8.08 -23.44
C ASN A 199 7.20 -7.58 -22.13
N ARG A 200 6.89 -6.30 -22.05
CA ARG A 200 6.18 -5.72 -20.92
C ARG A 200 4.69 -5.59 -21.23
N MET A 201 3.85 -5.72 -20.20
CA MET A 201 2.38 -5.68 -20.34
C MET A 201 1.77 -4.82 -19.25
N SER A 202 0.58 -4.26 -19.51
CA SER A 202 -0.27 -3.65 -18.48
C SER A 202 -1.09 -4.68 -17.69
N TYR A 203 -1.04 -5.96 -18.07
CA TYR A 203 -1.87 -7.03 -17.54
C TYR A 203 -1.09 -8.33 -17.32
N ILE A 204 -1.62 -9.20 -16.48
CA ILE A 204 -1.13 -10.57 -16.29
C ILE A 204 -2.33 -11.50 -16.09
N LEU A 205 -2.39 -12.57 -16.88
CA LEU A 205 -3.48 -13.54 -16.91
C LEU A 205 -3.00 -14.93 -16.48
N PRO A 206 -3.89 -15.83 -16.06
CA PRO A 206 -3.55 -17.21 -15.69
C PRO A 206 -2.70 -17.96 -16.71
N GLN A 207 -2.93 -17.75 -18.01
CA GLN A 207 -2.18 -18.41 -19.08
C GLN A 207 -0.86 -17.72 -19.44
N THR A 208 -0.53 -16.57 -18.86
CA THR A 208 0.64 -15.76 -19.24
C THR A 208 1.95 -16.54 -19.06
N ALA A 209 2.15 -17.17 -17.91
CA ALA A 209 3.34 -17.97 -17.64
C ALA A 209 3.53 -19.10 -18.65
N LYS A 210 2.44 -19.79 -19.02
CA LYS A 210 2.45 -20.86 -20.02
C LYS A 210 2.76 -20.34 -21.43
N SER A 211 2.12 -19.25 -21.85
CA SER A 211 2.32 -18.65 -23.18
C SER A 211 3.75 -18.15 -23.40
N LEU A 212 4.45 -17.77 -22.33
CA LEU A 212 5.85 -17.34 -22.35
C LEU A 212 6.85 -18.48 -22.13
N GLY A 213 6.39 -19.71 -22.00
CA GLY A 213 7.24 -20.89 -21.76
C GLY A 213 7.92 -20.89 -20.37
N LEU A 214 7.35 -20.19 -19.38
CA LEU A 214 7.85 -20.10 -18.01
C LEU A 214 7.35 -21.27 -17.14
N THR A 215 7.41 -22.49 -17.68
CA THR A 215 6.82 -23.68 -17.05
C THR A 215 7.85 -24.65 -16.48
N LYS A 216 9.14 -24.37 -16.66
CA LYS A 216 10.27 -25.21 -16.24
C LYS A 216 11.09 -24.50 -15.15
N SER A 217 12.03 -25.23 -14.52
CA SER A 217 12.90 -24.72 -13.47
C SER A 217 13.77 -23.52 -13.87
N ASP A 218 14.01 -23.33 -15.17
CA ASP A 218 14.76 -22.20 -15.75
C ASP A 218 13.93 -20.92 -15.95
N TRP A 219 12.70 -20.89 -15.42
CA TRP A 219 11.76 -19.77 -15.61
C TRP A 219 12.33 -18.41 -15.15
N LYS A 220 13.14 -18.38 -14.06
CA LYS A 220 13.74 -17.14 -13.56
C LYS A 220 14.69 -16.54 -14.59
N GLU A 221 15.63 -17.36 -15.08
CA GLU A 221 16.61 -16.95 -16.08
C GLU A 221 15.93 -16.48 -17.36
N LYS A 222 14.94 -17.24 -17.85
CA LYS A 222 14.14 -16.84 -19.02
C LYS A 222 13.43 -15.53 -18.83
N MET A 223 12.79 -15.33 -17.68
CA MET A 223 12.06 -14.12 -17.37
C MET A 223 12.99 -12.90 -17.37
N ASP A 224 14.18 -13.04 -16.75
CA ASP A 224 15.18 -11.96 -16.69
C ASP A 224 15.77 -11.67 -18.09
N LYS A 225 16.10 -12.72 -18.87
CA LYS A 225 16.60 -12.57 -20.24
C LYS A 225 15.61 -11.90 -21.19
N MET A 226 14.32 -12.17 -21.02
CA MET A 226 13.26 -11.55 -21.81
C MET A 226 12.87 -10.17 -21.33
N ASP A 227 13.36 -9.74 -20.16
CA ASP A 227 12.89 -8.54 -19.45
C ASP A 227 11.36 -8.53 -19.26
N PHE A 228 10.77 -9.69 -18.99
CA PHE A 228 9.33 -9.80 -18.81
C PHE A 228 8.90 -9.14 -17.49
N GLY A 229 7.73 -8.46 -17.52
CA GLY A 229 7.11 -7.85 -16.34
C GLY A 229 5.94 -6.94 -16.70
N LEU A 230 5.39 -6.31 -15.69
CA LEU A 230 4.40 -5.26 -15.87
C LEU A 230 5.09 -3.94 -16.26
N ILE A 231 4.38 -3.11 -17.02
CA ILE A 231 4.80 -1.75 -17.33
C ILE A 231 4.58 -0.89 -16.08
N ALA A 232 5.62 -0.24 -15.59
CA ALA A 232 5.51 0.71 -14.49
C ALA A 232 4.84 2.01 -14.98
N PRO A 233 3.58 2.30 -14.57
CA PRO A 233 2.83 3.43 -15.12
C PRO A 233 3.25 4.75 -14.48
N CYS A 234 3.92 4.70 -13.35
CA CYS A 234 4.40 5.87 -12.61
C CYS A 234 5.74 5.55 -11.92
N LYS A 235 6.33 6.56 -11.30
CA LYS A 235 7.56 6.47 -10.48
C LYS A 235 7.37 7.32 -9.22
N ASP A 236 8.39 7.35 -8.36
CA ASP A 236 8.43 8.22 -7.18
C ASP A 236 7.34 7.90 -6.13
N LEU A 237 7.09 6.59 -5.92
CA LEU A 237 6.24 6.09 -4.84
C LEU A 237 7.06 5.60 -3.63
N ASP A 238 8.17 6.28 -3.34
CA ASP A 238 9.12 5.88 -2.29
C ASP A 238 8.58 6.07 -0.86
N ASN A 239 7.50 6.82 -0.70
CA ASN A 239 6.77 7.01 0.56
C ASN A 239 5.49 6.15 0.67
N LEU A 240 5.32 5.16 -0.21
CA LEU A 240 4.21 4.22 -0.19
C LEU A 240 4.71 2.82 0.15
N GLU A 241 4.04 2.17 1.10
CA GLU A 241 4.20 0.75 1.39
C GLU A 241 3.07 -0.05 0.74
N VAL A 242 3.39 -1.20 0.15
CA VAL A 242 2.39 -2.03 -0.53
C VAL A 242 2.37 -3.45 0.02
N LEU A 243 1.19 -3.88 0.44
CA LEU A 243 0.94 -5.24 0.88
C LEU A 243 -0.09 -5.90 -0.05
N VAL A 244 0.31 -6.96 -0.74
CA VAL A 244 -0.60 -7.76 -1.57
C VAL A 244 -0.94 -9.05 -0.83
N LEU A 245 -2.22 -9.31 -0.69
CA LEU A 245 -2.75 -10.48 0.02
C LEU A 245 -3.69 -11.28 -0.87
N GLU A 246 -3.87 -12.56 -0.52
CA GLU A 246 -4.76 -13.53 -1.17
C GLU A 246 -4.32 -13.92 -2.59
N VAL A 247 -3.03 -13.78 -2.93
CA VAL A 247 -2.51 -14.26 -4.22
C VAL A 247 -2.76 -15.76 -4.35
N ASN A 248 -3.56 -16.15 -5.34
CA ASN A 248 -4.04 -17.52 -5.49
C ASN A 248 -3.89 -18.02 -6.93
N PRO A 249 -2.74 -18.59 -7.30
CA PRO A 249 -2.52 -19.15 -8.61
C PRO A 249 -3.53 -20.27 -8.92
N THR A 250 -4.02 -20.31 -10.14
CA THR A 250 -5.02 -21.32 -10.53
C THR A 250 -4.44 -22.74 -10.46
N LYS A 251 -5.27 -23.72 -10.00
CA LYS A 251 -4.83 -25.11 -9.76
C LYS A 251 -4.27 -25.82 -10.99
N ASN A 252 -4.60 -25.35 -12.19
CA ASN A 252 -4.19 -25.95 -13.47
C ASN A 252 -2.94 -25.31 -14.09
N ASN A 253 -2.29 -24.44 -13.38
CA ASN A 253 -1.14 -23.68 -13.87
C ASN A 253 0.21 -24.36 -13.54
N PRO A 254 1.28 -23.93 -14.24
CA PRO A 254 2.61 -24.45 -13.99
C PRO A 254 3.02 -24.33 -12.50
N PRO A 255 3.84 -25.26 -11.99
CA PRO A 255 4.19 -25.32 -10.57
C PRO A 255 4.85 -24.04 -10.02
N TYR A 256 5.40 -23.19 -10.90
CA TYR A 256 6.11 -21.95 -10.54
C TYR A 256 5.25 -20.68 -10.63
N GLU A 257 3.97 -20.78 -10.99
CA GLU A 257 3.16 -19.59 -11.29
C GLU A 257 3.07 -18.62 -10.11
N GLY A 258 2.87 -19.12 -8.90
CA GLY A 258 2.85 -18.25 -7.74
C GLY A 258 4.17 -17.53 -7.46
N ASP A 259 5.29 -18.14 -7.83
CA ASP A 259 6.61 -17.53 -7.71
C ASP A 259 6.86 -16.53 -8.83
N ILE A 260 6.31 -16.80 -10.02
CA ILE A 260 6.32 -15.89 -11.17
C ILE A 260 5.50 -14.63 -10.85
N LEU A 261 4.26 -14.79 -10.34
CA LEU A 261 3.43 -13.66 -9.91
C LEU A 261 4.15 -12.80 -8.86
N ASN A 262 4.73 -13.45 -7.85
CA ASN A 262 5.50 -12.75 -6.83
C ASN A 262 6.65 -11.94 -7.45
N LYS A 263 7.45 -12.55 -8.33
CA LYS A 263 8.56 -11.87 -9.00
C LYS A 263 8.10 -10.72 -9.90
N VAL A 264 7.00 -10.90 -10.63
CA VAL A 264 6.40 -9.84 -11.48
C VAL A 264 5.98 -8.65 -10.65
N LEU A 265 5.21 -8.88 -9.59
CA LEU A 265 4.69 -7.81 -8.74
C LEU A 265 5.81 -7.11 -7.96
N LYS A 266 6.77 -7.85 -7.39
CA LYS A 266 7.95 -7.25 -6.70
C LYS A 266 8.76 -6.36 -7.64
N LYS A 267 9.05 -6.83 -8.86
CA LYS A 267 9.76 -6.05 -9.89
C LYS A 267 8.98 -4.79 -10.25
N TRP A 268 7.69 -4.91 -10.45
CA TRP A 268 6.80 -3.81 -10.80
C TRP A 268 6.78 -2.72 -9.73
N PHE A 269 6.61 -3.09 -8.46
CA PHE A 269 6.64 -2.15 -7.34
C PHE A 269 8.00 -1.47 -7.19
N HIS A 270 9.09 -2.22 -7.32
CA HIS A 270 10.44 -1.67 -7.30
C HIS A 270 10.67 -0.64 -8.42
N GLU A 271 10.19 -0.91 -9.64
CA GLU A 271 10.31 0.01 -10.78
C GLU A 271 9.49 1.30 -10.59
N MET A 272 8.45 1.27 -9.77
CA MET A 272 7.68 2.45 -9.35
C MET A 272 8.30 3.20 -8.15
N GLY A 273 9.42 2.74 -7.62
CA GLY A 273 10.12 3.37 -6.48
C GLY A 273 9.64 2.90 -5.10
N ILE A 274 8.71 1.94 -5.02
CA ILE A 274 8.22 1.41 -3.75
C ILE A 274 9.32 0.57 -3.09
N LYS A 275 9.77 1.00 -1.92
CA LYS A 275 10.88 0.38 -1.17
C LYS A 275 10.42 -0.78 -0.30
N HIS A 276 9.25 -0.67 0.30
CA HIS A 276 8.67 -1.69 1.16
C HIS A 276 7.42 -2.28 0.52
N SER A 277 7.51 -3.53 0.08
CA SER A 277 6.37 -4.28 -0.44
C SER A 277 6.46 -5.74 -0.05
N GLU A 278 5.32 -6.35 0.31
CA GLU A 278 5.22 -7.78 0.57
C GLU A 278 4.03 -8.38 -0.20
N ILE A 279 4.19 -9.62 -0.63
CA ILE A 279 3.20 -10.34 -1.42
C ILE A 279 3.02 -11.71 -0.81
N TYR A 280 1.82 -12.00 -0.34
CA TYR A 280 1.48 -13.26 0.30
C TYR A 280 0.39 -14.01 -0.45
N LYS A 281 0.62 -15.31 -0.59
CA LYS A 281 -0.38 -16.25 -1.13
C LYS A 281 -1.51 -16.44 -0.11
N THR A 282 -2.66 -16.87 -0.59
CA THR A 282 -3.77 -17.35 0.25
C THR A 282 -3.25 -18.41 1.22
N ASP A 283 -3.52 -18.24 2.51
CA ASP A 283 -3.09 -19.15 3.58
C ASP A 283 -4.20 -19.25 4.65
N ILE A 284 -3.99 -20.02 5.69
CA ILE A 284 -4.93 -20.08 6.83
C ILE A 284 -5.03 -18.68 7.50
N PRO A 285 -6.21 -18.33 8.08
CA PRO A 285 -6.45 -17.00 8.63
C PRO A 285 -5.40 -16.51 9.62
N ASP A 286 -4.96 -17.38 10.55
CA ASP A 286 -3.94 -17.02 11.56
C ASP A 286 -2.58 -16.68 10.93
N LYS A 287 -2.23 -17.36 9.83
CA LYS A 287 -1.00 -17.06 9.09
C LYS A 287 -1.10 -15.73 8.37
N THR A 288 -2.23 -15.46 7.73
CA THR A 288 -2.51 -14.16 7.09
C THR A 288 -2.42 -13.02 8.11
N LYS A 289 -3.02 -13.19 9.29
CA LYS A 289 -2.90 -12.22 10.40
C LYS A 289 -1.45 -12.01 10.81
N THR A 290 -0.68 -13.09 11.00
CA THR A 290 0.75 -13.02 11.33
C THR A 290 1.54 -12.24 10.26
N ASN A 291 1.25 -12.48 8.97
CA ASN A 291 1.90 -11.79 7.86
C ASN A 291 1.61 -10.28 7.88
N ILE A 292 0.37 -9.88 8.18
CA ILE A 292 -0.03 -8.47 8.33
C ILE A 292 0.80 -7.81 9.44
N HIS A 293 0.85 -8.43 10.62
CA HIS A 293 1.61 -7.87 11.74
C HIS A 293 3.12 -7.81 11.45
N ASN A 294 3.70 -8.81 10.79
CA ASN A 294 5.11 -8.81 10.41
C ASN A 294 5.42 -7.68 9.39
N PHE A 295 4.53 -7.46 8.41
CA PHE A 295 4.67 -6.36 7.46
C PHE A 295 4.70 -5.01 8.18
N LEU A 296 3.80 -4.80 9.12
CA LEU A 296 3.72 -3.54 9.86
C LEU A 296 4.94 -3.30 10.77
N LYS A 297 5.53 -4.36 11.36
CA LYS A 297 6.71 -4.28 12.21
C LYS A 297 8.00 -4.01 11.44
N ARG A 298 8.22 -4.66 10.29
CA ARG A 298 9.48 -4.55 9.52
C ARG A 298 9.84 -3.13 9.13
N TYR A 299 8.86 -2.31 8.85
CA TYR A 299 9.09 -0.90 8.55
C TYR A 299 9.64 -0.14 9.75
N GLU A 300 9.26 -0.51 10.96
CA GLU A 300 9.75 0.10 12.21
C GLU A 300 11.23 -0.21 12.44
N ASP A 301 11.65 -1.45 12.16
CA ASP A 301 13.05 -1.88 12.32
C ASP A 301 13.99 -1.20 11.31
N GLU A 302 13.61 -1.09 10.03
CA GLU A 302 14.42 -0.47 8.97
C GLU A 302 14.61 1.04 9.14
N THR A 303 13.70 1.72 9.83
CA THR A 303 13.79 3.16 10.11
C THR A 303 14.55 3.47 11.40
N THR A 304 14.68 2.51 12.30
CA THR A 304 15.41 2.65 13.58
C THR A 304 16.92 2.42 13.41
N GLU A 305 17.35 1.72 12.34
CA GLU A 305 18.77 1.44 12.04
C GLU A 305 19.45 2.52 11.17
N ARG A 306 18.79 3.62 10.86
CA ARG A 306 19.34 4.77 10.10
C ARG A 306 19.47 6.01 10.98
#